data_1ea9d0a8d48882246aaac9e5db9ff087
#
_entry.id   1ea9d0a8d48882246aaac9e5db9ff087
#
_cell.length_a   1.000
_cell.length_b   1.000
_cell.length_c   1.000
_cell.angle_alpha   90.00
_cell.angle_beta   90.00
_cell.angle_gamma   90.00
#
_symmetry.space_group_name_H-M   'P 1'
#
loop_
_entity.id
_entity.type
_entity.pdbx_description
1 polymer ?
#
loop_
_entity_poly.entity_id
_entity_poly.type
_entity_poly.pdbx_seq_one_letter_code
_entity_poly.pdbx_strand_id
1 'polypeptide(L)'
;MQFEYSDKVKSMQTRLLTFMDEHIYPNEARFFQEIADNRAKGNAWIPTKIVEELKPKARAAGLWNLFLPKSPRAPQGLSNLEYAPLCEIMGRVPFAAEIFNCAAPDTGNMETFERYASEKLKDQWLEPLLKGEIRSAFLMTEPDVASSDATNIQCEIKRDGNEYVINGRKWWSSGAGDPRCAVYIVMGKTNPDAGRHEQQSMIIVPANAPGITVVRALSVFGYDDAPHGHMEVLLKNVRVPAANLLLGEGRGFEIAQGRLGPGRIHHCMRTIGVAERALELMCKRLNSRVAFGREVARQTVWQERIAESRCMIEQARLLTLKAAYMMDTVGNKVAKAEIAMIKIVAPQMACQIIDWAIQAHGGGGVSQDFPLAYAYAHQRTLRLADGPDEVHRNSLAKLELAKHLLMPGEVEMPVTRGS
;
A
#
# COMPACT_ATOMS: atom_id res chain seq x y z
N MET A 1 25.56 4.81 -11.71
CA MET A 1 24.50 4.66 -10.69
C MET A 1 25.12 5.07 -9.37
N GLN A 2 24.60 6.07 -8.70
CA GLN A 2 25.04 6.41 -7.35
C GLN A 2 24.25 5.53 -6.37
N PHE A 3 24.95 4.72 -5.58
CA PHE A 3 24.32 3.88 -4.54
C PHE A 3 24.09 4.64 -3.24
N GLU A 4 24.69 5.82 -3.11
CA GLU A 4 24.49 6.66 -1.93
C GLU A 4 23.30 7.60 -2.11
N TYR A 5 22.53 7.73 -1.04
CA TYR A 5 21.47 8.72 -0.96
C TYR A 5 22.05 10.14 -0.91
N SER A 6 21.29 11.12 -1.41
CA SER A 6 21.67 12.52 -1.30
C SER A 6 21.76 12.96 0.17
N ASP A 7 22.52 14.03 0.44
CA ASP A 7 22.65 14.58 1.81
C ASP A 7 21.28 15.00 2.38
N LYS A 8 20.37 15.48 1.52
CA LYS A 8 18.98 15.77 1.88
C LYS A 8 18.29 14.51 2.43
N VAL A 9 18.37 13.40 1.71
CA VAL A 9 17.73 12.13 2.13
C VAL A 9 18.40 11.57 3.39
N LYS A 10 19.74 11.59 3.47
CA LYS A 10 20.49 11.16 4.66
C LYS A 10 20.08 11.96 5.90
N SER A 11 19.95 13.29 5.78
CA SER A 11 19.48 14.15 6.86
C SER A 11 18.03 13.82 7.28
N MET A 12 17.15 13.55 6.30
CA MET A 12 15.77 13.16 6.60
C MET A 12 15.70 11.77 7.24
N GLN A 13 16.51 10.81 6.80
CA GLN A 13 16.61 9.50 7.44
C GLN A 13 17.03 9.63 8.91
N THR A 14 18.06 10.43 9.20
CA THR A 14 18.52 10.65 10.58
C THR A 14 17.38 11.20 11.45
N ARG A 15 16.69 12.24 10.99
CA ARG A 15 15.54 12.82 11.73
C ARG A 15 14.41 11.82 11.93
N LEU A 16 14.10 11.04 10.89
CA LEU A 16 13.05 10.04 10.97
C LEU A 16 13.42 8.89 11.91
N LEU A 17 14.65 8.40 11.86
CA LEU A 17 15.14 7.38 12.79
C LEU A 17 15.09 7.87 14.24
N THR A 18 15.56 9.09 14.51
CA THR A 18 15.44 9.71 15.84
C THR A 18 13.99 9.76 16.30
N PHE A 19 13.07 10.17 15.41
CA PHE A 19 11.63 10.20 15.75
C PHE A 19 11.07 8.79 16.02
N MET A 20 11.50 7.78 15.25
CA MET A 20 11.11 6.39 15.48
C MET A 20 11.58 5.91 16.85
N ASP A 21 12.83 6.20 17.20
CA ASP A 21 13.42 5.76 18.47
C ASP A 21 12.79 6.47 19.68
N GLU A 22 12.54 7.77 19.59
CA GLU A 22 12.01 8.56 20.70
C GLU A 22 10.49 8.44 20.88
N HIS A 23 9.74 8.24 19.80
CA HIS A 23 8.29 8.41 19.81
C HIS A 23 7.50 7.21 19.30
N ILE A 24 8.02 6.41 18.38
CA ILE A 24 7.27 5.30 17.78
C ILE A 24 7.50 4.00 18.55
N TYR A 25 8.73 3.51 18.61
CA TYR A 25 9.04 2.24 19.29
C TYR A 25 8.61 2.20 20.77
N PRO A 26 8.80 3.26 21.58
CA PRO A 26 8.33 3.25 22.97
C PRO A 26 6.81 3.20 23.12
N ASN A 27 6.05 3.55 22.09
CA ASN A 27 4.60 3.61 22.11
C ASN A 27 3.90 2.45 21.39
N GLU A 28 4.63 1.45 20.89
CA GLU A 28 4.02 0.27 20.25
C GLU A 28 3.02 -0.45 21.17
N ALA A 29 3.43 -0.72 22.41
CA ALA A 29 2.56 -1.37 23.38
C ALA A 29 1.32 -0.53 23.70
N ARG A 30 1.49 0.79 23.86
CA ARG A 30 0.39 1.73 24.11
C ARG A 30 -0.63 1.74 22.96
N PHE A 31 -0.16 1.73 21.73
CA PHE A 31 -1.04 1.69 20.54
C PHE A 31 -1.97 0.47 20.57
N PHE A 32 -1.43 -0.72 20.77
CA PHE A 32 -2.23 -1.94 20.84
C PHE A 32 -3.13 -2.00 22.08
N GLN A 33 -2.67 -1.46 23.22
CA GLN A 33 -3.49 -1.38 24.42
C GLN A 33 -4.69 -0.45 24.22
N GLU A 34 -4.50 0.72 23.59
CA GLU A 34 -5.62 1.63 23.30
C GLU A 34 -6.67 0.99 22.38
N ILE A 35 -6.26 0.17 21.40
CA ILE A 35 -7.20 -0.60 20.57
C ILE A 35 -7.95 -1.64 21.41
N ALA A 36 -7.26 -2.38 22.27
CA ALA A 36 -7.85 -3.36 23.16
C ALA A 36 -8.87 -2.71 24.12
N ASP A 37 -8.52 -1.56 24.70
CA ASP A 37 -9.39 -0.78 25.59
C ASP A 37 -10.65 -0.26 24.87
N ASN A 38 -10.47 0.24 23.63
CA ASN A 38 -11.60 0.68 22.79
C ASN A 38 -12.51 -0.50 22.45
N ARG A 39 -11.96 -1.65 22.13
CA ARG A 39 -12.70 -2.90 21.87
C ARG A 39 -13.47 -3.34 23.11
N ALA A 40 -12.87 -3.31 24.30
CA ALA A 40 -13.51 -3.66 25.54
C ALA A 40 -14.70 -2.71 25.89
N LYS A 41 -14.64 -1.46 25.42
CA LYS A 41 -15.73 -0.47 25.51
C LYS A 41 -16.79 -0.61 24.41
N GLY A 42 -16.70 -1.64 23.57
CA GLY A 42 -17.66 -1.95 22.51
C GLY A 42 -17.42 -1.28 21.16
N ASN A 43 -16.35 -0.51 20.99
CA ASN A 43 -16.04 0.14 19.71
C ASN A 43 -14.53 0.19 19.41
N ALA A 44 -14.02 -0.80 18.70
CA ALA A 44 -12.62 -0.88 18.27
C ALA A 44 -12.23 0.20 17.21
N TRP A 45 -13.20 0.84 16.58
CA TRP A 45 -13.00 1.77 15.47
C TRP A 45 -12.68 3.20 15.92
N ILE A 46 -12.64 3.46 17.22
CA ILE A 46 -12.21 4.75 17.76
C ILE A 46 -10.72 4.94 17.45
N PRO A 47 -10.31 6.06 16.82
CA PRO A 47 -8.90 6.38 16.60
C PRO A 47 -8.09 6.34 17.91
N THR A 48 -6.88 5.80 17.84
CA THR A 48 -6.00 5.76 19.00
C THR A 48 -5.48 7.15 19.36
N LYS A 49 -5.45 7.48 20.64
CA LYS A 49 -4.99 8.78 21.13
C LYS A 49 -3.50 9.00 20.80
N ILE A 50 -2.70 7.95 20.95
CA ILE A 50 -1.26 8.06 20.71
C ILE A 50 -0.93 8.50 19.29
N VAL A 51 -1.65 8.02 18.28
CA VAL A 51 -1.45 8.45 16.89
C VAL A 51 -1.75 9.94 16.72
N GLU A 52 -2.87 10.41 17.29
CA GLU A 52 -3.26 11.83 17.22
C GLU A 52 -2.30 12.75 18.00
N GLU A 53 -1.75 12.29 19.12
CA GLU A 53 -0.75 13.02 19.90
C GLU A 53 0.60 13.17 19.17
N LEU A 54 0.96 12.19 18.34
CA LEU A 54 2.24 12.18 17.62
C LEU A 54 2.21 12.94 16.29
N LYS A 55 1.05 13.08 15.64
CA LYS A 55 0.91 13.84 14.38
C LYS A 55 1.45 15.28 14.46
N PRO A 56 1.11 16.09 15.48
CA PRO A 56 1.67 17.44 15.62
C PRO A 56 3.19 17.45 15.78
N LYS A 57 3.75 16.46 16.49
CA LYS A 57 5.21 16.32 16.66
C LYS A 57 5.89 15.99 15.33
N ALA A 58 5.30 15.09 14.55
CA ALA A 58 5.81 14.74 13.22
C ALA A 58 5.82 15.96 12.27
N ARG A 59 4.77 16.79 12.33
CA ARG A 59 4.71 18.05 11.58
C ARG A 59 5.80 19.03 12.01
N ALA A 60 5.96 19.24 13.33
CA ALA A 60 6.99 20.12 13.87
C ALA A 60 8.40 19.67 13.50
N ALA A 61 8.62 18.35 13.39
CA ALA A 61 9.88 17.76 12.93
C ALA A 61 10.09 17.84 11.41
N GLY A 62 9.14 18.39 10.64
CA GLY A 62 9.19 18.44 9.17
C GLY A 62 9.08 17.07 8.51
N LEU A 63 8.40 16.12 9.15
CA LEU A 63 8.21 14.74 8.70
C LEU A 63 6.72 14.51 8.35
N TRP A 64 6.18 15.33 7.44
CA TRP A 64 4.77 15.29 7.08
C TRP A 64 4.56 15.25 5.57
N ASN A 65 3.64 14.41 5.06
CA ASN A 65 3.33 14.25 3.63
C ASN A 65 4.55 13.91 2.76
N LEU A 66 5.52 13.16 3.28
CA LEU A 66 6.79 12.87 2.60
C LEU A 66 6.63 12.08 1.29
N PHE A 67 5.48 11.43 1.10
CA PHE A 67 5.17 10.64 -0.10
C PHE A 67 4.82 11.49 -1.32
N LEU A 68 4.36 12.75 -1.12
CA LEU A 68 3.78 13.54 -2.19
C LEU A 68 4.89 14.11 -3.11
N PRO A 69 4.83 13.82 -4.42
CA PRO A 69 5.77 14.41 -5.37
C PRO A 69 5.65 15.94 -5.43
N LYS A 70 6.69 16.58 -5.94
CA LYS A 70 6.70 18.03 -6.10
C LYS A 70 5.49 18.51 -6.92
N SER A 71 4.72 19.40 -6.32
CA SER A 71 3.52 20.00 -6.91
C SER A 71 3.29 21.40 -6.33
N PRO A 72 2.31 22.17 -6.83
CA PRO A 72 1.94 23.45 -6.23
C PRO A 72 1.61 23.35 -4.74
N ARG A 73 1.01 22.23 -4.31
CA ARG A 73 0.64 21.96 -2.91
C ARG A 73 1.76 21.28 -2.10
N ALA A 74 2.81 20.80 -2.76
CA ALA A 74 3.98 20.21 -2.15
C ALA A 74 5.26 20.72 -2.83
N PRO A 75 5.63 21.99 -2.66
CA PRO A 75 6.79 22.57 -3.36
C PRO A 75 8.12 21.92 -2.95
N GLN A 76 8.17 21.31 -1.75
CA GLN A 76 9.32 20.56 -1.24
C GLN A 76 9.16 19.04 -1.40
N GLY A 77 8.23 18.61 -2.26
CA GLY A 77 7.91 17.21 -2.49
C GLY A 77 9.14 16.37 -2.86
N LEU A 78 9.08 15.10 -2.51
CA LEU A 78 10.14 14.12 -2.76
C LEU A 78 9.84 13.34 -4.02
N SER A 79 10.88 12.94 -4.76
CA SER A 79 10.74 11.91 -5.77
C SER A 79 10.46 10.55 -5.12
N ASN A 80 9.99 9.58 -5.91
CA ASN A 80 9.81 8.21 -5.40
C ASN A 80 11.13 7.62 -4.89
N LEU A 81 12.23 7.91 -5.55
CA LEU A 81 13.56 7.47 -5.15
C LEU A 81 14.01 8.10 -3.82
N GLU A 82 13.75 9.40 -3.61
CA GLU A 82 14.05 10.08 -2.35
C GLU A 82 13.16 9.58 -1.20
N TYR A 83 11.89 9.27 -1.49
CA TYR A 83 10.93 8.79 -0.49
C TYR A 83 11.18 7.31 -0.08
N ALA A 84 11.75 6.49 -0.97
CA ALA A 84 11.91 5.05 -0.76
C ALA A 84 12.54 4.69 0.60
N PRO A 85 13.72 5.21 0.99
CA PRO A 85 14.34 4.85 2.27
C PRO A 85 13.58 5.37 3.48
N LEU A 86 12.82 6.46 3.35
CA LEU A 86 11.98 6.99 4.42
C LEU A 86 10.74 6.12 4.62
N CYS A 87 10.13 5.70 3.53
CA CYS A 87 8.98 4.80 3.55
C CYS A 87 9.35 3.42 4.14
N GLU A 88 10.54 2.92 3.85
CA GLU A 88 11.09 1.71 4.46
C GLU A 88 11.18 1.84 5.98
N ILE A 89 11.74 2.93 6.50
CA ILE A 89 11.85 3.19 7.95
C ILE A 89 10.45 3.20 8.60
N MET A 90 9.48 3.90 7.99
CA MET A 90 8.09 3.91 8.49
C MET A 90 7.45 2.52 8.47
N GLY A 91 7.81 1.69 7.50
CA GLY A 91 7.28 0.33 7.35
C GLY A 91 7.61 -0.62 8.51
N ARG A 92 8.61 -0.30 9.35
CA ARG A 92 9.03 -1.13 10.48
C ARG A 92 7.95 -1.27 11.57
N VAL A 93 7.01 -0.30 11.67
CA VAL A 93 5.93 -0.29 12.67
C VAL A 93 4.60 -0.01 11.98
N PRO A 94 3.54 -0.81 12.20
CA PRO A 94 2.32 -0.77 11.38
C PRO A 94 1.58 0.58 11.39
N PHE A 95 1.56 1.31 12.50
CA PHE A 95 0.89 2.59 12.62
C PHE A 95 1.78 3.82 12.29
N ALA A 96 3.09 3.62 12.12
CA ALA A 96 4.01 4.75 11.95
C ALA A 96 3.69 5.62 10.73
N ALA A 97 3.38 5.01 9.58
CA ALA A 97 3.08 5.76 8.37
C ALA A 97 1.91 6.74 8.54
N GLU A 98 0.91 6.44 9.37
CA GLU A 98 -0.20 7.34 9.63
C GLU A 98 0.22 8.59 10.40
N ILE A 99 1.17 8.46 11.32
CA ILE A 99 1.69 9.58 12.13
C ILE A 99 2.33 10.65 11.24
N PHE A 100 2.90 10.23 10.10
CA PHE A 100 3.53 11.12 9.11
C PHE A 100 2.59 11.50 7.95
N ASN A 101 1.29 11.17 8.05
CA ASN A 101 0.31 11.29 6.98
C ASN A 101 0.75 10.62 5.67
N CYS A 102 1.42 9.48 5.79
CA CYS A 102 1.96 8.69 4.69
C CYS A 102 1.32 7.29 4.59
N ALA A 103 0.15 7.08 5.20
CA ALA A 103 -0.55 5.78 5.18
C ALA A 103 -1.42 5.62 3.93
N ALA A 104 -1.51 4.38 3.44
CA ALA A 104 -2.54 4.01 2.46
C ALA A 104 -3.91 3.88 3.16
N PRO A 105 -5.04 4.11 2.47
CA PRO A 105 -5.16 4.48 1.05
C PRO A 105 -4.99 5.97 0.78
N ASP A 106 -4.87 6.80 1.81
CA ASP A 106 -4.88 8.27 1.68
C ASP A 106 -3.78 8.77 0.75
N THR A 107 -2.56 8.23 0.81
CA THR A 107 -1.47 8.64 -0.08
C THR A 107 -1.85 8.51 -1.56
N GLY A 108 -2.37 7.35 -1.95
CA GLY A 108 -2.81 7.12 -3.33
C GLY A 108 -4.03 7.95 -3.72
N ASN A 109 -4.92 8.23 -2.77
CA ASN A 109 -6.09 9.08 -3.00
C ASN A 109 -5.68 10.55 -3.13
N MET A 110 -4.78 11.06 -2.28
CA MET A 110 -4.24 12.43 -2.37
C MET A 110 -3.51 12.65 -3.70
N GLU A 111 -2.68 11.69 -4.17
CA GLU A 111 -2.08 11.77 -5.50
C GLU A 111 -3.12 11.75 -6.62
N THR A 112 -4.20 10.99 -6.46
CA THR A 112 -5.31 10.95 -7.43
C THR A 112 -6.03 12.30 -7.49
N PHE A 113 -6.32 12.90 -6.35
CA PHE A 113 -6.89 14.26 -6.31
C PHE A 113 -5.95 15.27 -6.95
N GLU A 114 -4.66 15.28 -6.59
CA GLU A 114 -3.69 16.24 -7.12
C GLU A 114 -3.59 16.17 -8.64
N ARG A 115 -3.61 14.96 -9.22
CA ARG A 115 -3.45 14.77 -10.66
C ARG A 115 -4.72 14.98 -11.48
N TYR A 116 -5.88 14.61 -10.94
CA TYR A 116 -7.10 14.41 -11.76
C TYR A 116 -8.31 15.21 -11.31
N ALA A 117 -8.32 15.76 -10.11
CA ALA A 117 -9.45 16.51 -9.61
C ALA A 117 -9.44 17.98 -10.08
N SER A 118 -10.64 18.57 -10.18
CA SER A 118 -10.78 20.02 -10.35
C SER A 118 -10.28 20.77 -9.11
N GLU A 119 -9.87 22.03 -9.26
CA GLU A 119 -9.42 22.86 -8.13
C GLU A 119 -10.47 22.90 -7.00
N LYS A 120 -11.74 23.00 -7.35
CA LYS A 120 -12.84 22.95 -6.37
C LYS A 120 -12.85 21.67 -5.54
N LEU A 121 -12.64 20.51 -6.18
CA LEU A 121 -12.57 19.23 -5.47
C LEU A 121 -11.28 19.09 -4.66
N LYS A 122 -10.16 19.66 -5.13
CA LYS A 122 -8.91 19.72 -4.37
C LYS A 122 -9.07 20.55 -3.12
N ASP A 123 -9.64 21.74 -3.22
CA ASP A 123 -9.89 22.61 -2.06
C ASP A 123 -10.82 21.93 -1.05
N GLN A 124 -11.83 21.21 -1.55
CA GLN A 124 -12.82 20.55 -0.70
C GLN A 124 -12.28 19.32 0.01
N TRP A 125 -11.45 18.49 -0.67
CA TRP A 125 -11.07 17.16 -0.19
C TRP A 125 -9.57 16.96 -0.02
N LEU A 126 -8.74 17.44 -0.97
CA LEU A 126 -7.30 17.26 -0.89
C LEU A 126 -6.68 18.09 0.22
N GLU A 127 -7.08 19.35 0.37
CA GLU A 127 -6.54 20.23 1.43
C GLU A 127 -6.76 19.67 2.85
N PRO A 128 -7.97 19.22 3.23
CA PRO A 128 -8.17 18.59 4.53
C PRO A 128 -7.41 17.26 4.68
N LEU A 129 -7.26 16.48 3.60
CA LEU A 129 -6.45 15.25 3.60
C LEU A 129 -4.97 15.56 3.83
N LEU A 130 -4.40 16.56 3.14
CA LEU A 130 -3.02 17.01 3.32
C LEU A 130 -2.77 17.55 4.74
N LYS A 131 -3.78 18.16 5.35
CA LYS A 131 -3.74 18.58 6.75
C LYS A 131 -3.96 17.41 7.73
N GLY A 132 -4.36 16.22 7.26
CA GLY A 132 -4.69 15.07 8.11
C GLY A 132 -5.92 15.30 8.99
N GLU A 133 -6.81 16.21 8.59
CA GLU A 133 -8.08 16.52 9.29
C GLU A 133 -9.13 15.45 8.99
N ILE A 134 -9.07 14.86 7.80
CA ILE A 134 -9.95 13.77 7.36
C ILE A 134 -9.14 12.60 6.82
N ARG A 135 -9.81 11.46 6.65
CA ARG A 135 -9.32 10.29 5.95
C ARG A 135 -10.18 9.99 4.72
N SER A 136 -9.73 9.07 3.90
CA SER A 136 -10.39 8.67 2.66
C SER A 136 -10.37 7.16 2.45
N ALA A 137 -11.21 6.68 1.53
CA ALA A 137 -11.18 5.30 1.08
C ALA A 137 -11.26 5.20 -0.44
N PHE A 138 -10.79 4.07 -0.98
CA PHE A 138 -10.84 3.74 -2.40
C PHE A 138 -11.70 2.50 -2.62
N LEU A 139 -12.84 2.68 -3.29
CA LEU A 139 -13.86 1.66 -3.49
C LEU A 139 -13.79 1.13 -4.93
N MET A 140 -12.99 0.11 -5.15
CA MET A 140 -12.81 -0.51 -6.47
C MET A 140 -13.30 -1.96 -6.50
N THR A 141 -12.76 -2.79 -5.61
CA THR A 141 -12.95 -4.24 -5.56
C THR A 141 -14.40 -4.62 -5.22
N GLU A 142 -14.94 -5.66 -5.85
CA GLU A 142 -16.30 -6.15 -5.67
C GLU A 142 -16.32 -7.63 -5.27
N PRO A 143 -17.26 -8.06 -4.39
CA PRO A 143 -17.32 -9.46 -3.96
C PRO A 143 -17.79 -10.44 -5.04
N ASP A 144 -18.62 -9.96 -5.98
CA ASP A 144 -19.35 -10.82 -6.91
C ASP A 144 -18.58 -11.06 -8.22
N VAL A 145 -17.42 -10.41 -8.41
CA VAL A 145 -16.60 -10.54 -9.63
C VAL A 145 -15.11 -10.70 -9.31
N ALA A 146 -14.36 -11.27 -10.24
CA ALA A 146 -12.90 -11.31 -10.17
C ALA A 146 -12.31 -9.92 -10.47
N SER A 147 -12.19 -9.08 -9.45
CA SER A 147 -11.80 -7.67 -9.56
C SER A 147 -10.32 -7.45 -9.93
N SER A 148 -9.51 -8.51 -9.99
CA SER A 148 -8.16 -8.46 -10.57
C SER A 148 -8.18 -8.09 -12.06
N ASP A 149 -9.27 -8.39 -12.77
CA ASP A 149 -9.64 -7.79 -14.06
C ASP A 149 -10.62 -6.64 -13.80
N ALA A 150 -10.14 -5.40 -13.83
CA ALA A 150 -10.94 -4.22 -13.58
C ALA A 150 -12.11 -4.05 -14.59
N THR A 151 -12.07 -4.72 -15.74
CA THR A 151 -13.16 -4.69 -16.71
C THR A 151 -14.40 -5.48 -16.25
N ASN A 152 -14.25 -6.33 -15.21
CA ASN A 152 -15.37 -7.10 -14.63
C ASN A 152 -16.21 -6.27 -13.63
N ILE A 153 -15.79 -5.08 -13.24
CA ILE A 153 -16.52 -4.23 -12.29
C ILE A 153 -17.97 -4.03 -12.76
N GLN A 154 -18.93 -4.26 -11.85
CA GLN A 154 -20.36 -4.18 -12.10
C GLN A 154 -21.04 -2.97 -11.45
N CYS A 155 -20.39 -2.32 -10.48
CA CYS A 155 -20.91 -1.11 -9.86
C CYS A 155 -21.29 -0.09 -10.95
N GLU A 156 -22.57 0.30 -10.97
CA GLU A 156 -23.13 1.22 -11.96
C GLU A 156 -22.94 2.68 -11.51
N ILE A 157 -22.55 3.54 -12.45
CA ILE A 157 -22.52 5.00 -12.31
C ILE A 157 -23.35 5.57 -13.47
N LYS A 158 -24.61 5.85 -13.23
CA LYS A 158 -25.55 6.30 -14.27
C LYS A 158 -25.81 7.80 -14.18
N ARG A 159 -25.65 8.50 -15.28
CA ARG A 159 -25.97 9.93 -15.34
C ARG A 159 -27.48 10.18 -15.27
N ASP A 160 -27.87 11.13 -14.43
CA ASP A 160 -29.25 11.62 -14.30
C ASP A 160 -29.22 13.16 -14.18
N GLY A 161 -29.37 13.83 -15.31
CA GLY A 161 -29.26 15.30 -15.40
C GLY A 161 -27.86 15.80 -14.98
N ASN A 162 -27.82 16.61 -13.94
CA ASN A 162 -26.59 17.16 -13.38
C ASN A 162 -25.97 16.32 -12.23
N GLU A 163 -26.47 15.11 -12.06
CA GLU A 163 -26.01 14.18 -11.04
C GLU A 163 -25.62 12.82 -11.67
N TYR A 164 -24.92 12.03 -10.86
CA TYR A 164 -24.78 10.58 -11.09
C TYR A 164 -25.45 9.82 -9.97
N VAL A 165 -26.10 8.72 -10.32
CA VAL A 165 -26.69 7.73 -9.41
C VAL A 165 -25.80 6.50 -9.41
N ILE A 166 -25.35 6.09 -8.21
CA ILE A 166 -24.37 5.01 -8.04
C ILE A 166 -25.06 3.85 -7.33
N ASN A 167 -24.92 2.66 -7.92
CA ASN A 167 -25.41 1.41 -7.37
C ASN A 167 -24.33 0.32 -7.45
N GLY A 168 -24.03 -0.34 -6.35
CA GLY A 168 -23.05 -1.41 -6.32
C GLY A 168 -22.67 -1.85 -4.92
N ARG A 169 -21.87 -2.92 -4.85
CA ARG A 169 -21.36 -3.49 -3.61
C ARG A 169 -19.85 -3.57 -3.73
N LYS A 170 -19.16 -2.95 -2.80
CA LYS A 170 -17.70 -2.90 -2.73
C LYS A 170 -17.22 -3.62 -1.49
N TRP A 171 -16.03 -4.21 -1.55
CA TRP A 171 -15.39 -4.79 -0.39
C TRP A 171 -13.88 -4.54 -0.40
N TRP A 172 -13.19 -4.93 0.66
CA TRP A 172 -11.78 -4.59 0.88
C TRP A 172 -11.51 -3.08 0.75
N SER A 173 -12.53 -2.29 1.11
CA SER A 173 -12.45 -0.82 1.10
C SER A 173 -11.75 -0.36 2.37
N SER A 174 -10.41 -0.30 2.31
CA SER A 174 -9.57 0.06 3.45
C SER A 174 -9.87 1.48 3.92
N GLY A 175 -10.04 1.65 5.23
CA GLY A 175 -10.32 2.93 5.86
C GLY A 175 -11.77 3.41 5.76
N ALA A 176 -12.66 2.73 5.03
CA ALA A 176 -14.05 3.17 4.85
C ALA A 176 -14.88 3.15 6.13
N GLY A 177 -14.48 2.41 7.15
CA GLY A 177 -15.13 2.37 8.47
C GLY A 177 -14.47 3.26 9.52
N ASP A 178 -13.37 3.93 9.19
CA ASP A 178 -12.74 4.89 10.08
C ASP A 178 -13.69 6.10 10.27
N PRO A 179 -14.02 6.50 11.50
CA PRO A 179 -14.93 7.63 11.73
C PRO A 179 -14.42 8.96 11.19
N ARG A 180 -13.13 9.08 10.90
CA ARG A 180 -12.52 10.25 10.25
C ARG A 180 -12.62 10.20 8.72
N CYS A 181 -13.06 9.08 8.13
CA CYS A 181 -13.17 8.94 6.68
C CYS A 181 -14.35 9.76 6.16
N ALA A 182 -14.05 10.83 5.42
CA ALA A 182 -15.04 11.79 4.94
C ALA A 182 -15.35 11.65 3.43
N VAL A 183 -14.50 10.95 2.67
CA VAL A 183 -14.61 10.89 1.21
C VAL A 183 -14.16 9.55 0.64
N TYR A 184 -14.91 9.08 -0.35
CA TYR A 184 -14.59 7.88 -1.15
C TYR A 184 -14.26 8.28 -2.59
N ILE A 185 -13.29 7.60 -3.19
CA ILE A 185 -13.10 7.52 -4.64
C ILE A 185 -13.72 6.21 -5.08
N VAL A 186 -14.80 6.26 -5.84
CA VAL A 186 -15.56 5.08 -6.28
C VAL A 186 -15.29 4.82 -7.75
N MET A 187 -14.89 3.60 -8.09
CA MET A 187 -14.79 3.13 -9.49
C MET A 187 -16.01 2.33 -9.84
N GLY A 188 -16.66 2.68 -10.96
CA GLY A 188 -17.82 1.99 -11.48
C GLY A 188 -17.93 2.16 -12.99
N LYS A 189 -18.91 1.50 -13.57
CA LYS A 189 -19.17 1.46 -15.01
C LYS A 189 -20.17 2.55 -15.39
N THR A 190 -19.75 3.47 -16.28
CA THR A 190 -20.62 4.54 -16.80
C THR A 190 -21.20 4.20 -18.16
N ASN A 191 -20.45 3.48 -19.00
CA ASN A 191 -20.91 3.07 -20.33
C ASN A 191 -20.49 1.62 -20.61
N PRO A 192 -21.38 0.62 -20.41
CA PRO A 192 -21.07 -0.79 -20.66
C PRO A 192 -20.82 -1.12 -22.15
N ASP A 193 -21.30 -0.28 -23.07
CA ASP A 193 -21.18 -0.51 -24.52
C ASP A 193 -19.89 0.11 -25.11
N ALA A 194 -19.13 0.88 -24.31
CA ALA A 194 -17.86 1.44 -24.72
C ALA A 194 -16.76 0.39 -24.86
N GLY A 195 -15.63 0.79 -25.44
CA GLY A 195 -14.43 -0.06 -25.53
C GLY A 195 -14.00 -0.59 -24.16
N ARG A 196 -13.42 -1.77 -24.11
CA ARG A 196 -13.10 -2.55 -22.89
C ARG A 196 -12.48 -1.73 -21.74
N HIS A 197 -11.61 -0.75 -22.03
CA HIS A 197 -10.94 0.09 -21.06
C HIS A 197 -11.53 1.49 -20.91
N GLU A 198 -12.68 1.75 -21.56
CA GLU A 198 -13.41 3.03 -21.56
C GLU A 198 -14.79 2.92 -20.92
N GLN A 199 -15.11 1.76 -20.34
CA GLN A 199 -16.40 1.52 -19.68
C GLN A 199 -16.47 2.14 -18.28
N GLN A 200 -15.32 2.23 -17.59
CA GLN A 200 -15.26 2.62 -16.19
C GLN A 200 -14.90 4.09 -16.01
N SER A 201 -15.47 4.68 -14.97
CA SER A 201 -15.17 6.03 -14.50
C SER A 201 -14.85 6.01 -13.00
N MET A 202 -14.24 7.09 -12.52
CA MET A 202 -14.05 7.32 -11.08
C MET A 202 -14.78 8.59 -10.66
N ILE A 203 -15.48 8.50 -9.55
CA ILE A 203 -16.30 9.59 -9.02
C ILE A 203 -16.06 9.78 -7.52
N ILE A 204 -16.06 11.03 -7.08
CA ILE A 204 -15.91 11.40 -5.68
C ILE A 204 -17.26 11.35 -4.98
N VAL A 205 -17.32 10.62 -3.87
CA VAL A 205 -18.53 10.42 -3.08
C VAL A 205 -18.25 10.80 -1.63
N PRO A 206 -18.97 11.79 -1.05
CA PRO A 206 -18.91 12.05 0.39
C PRO A 206 -19.31 10.78 1.17
N ALA A 207 -18.55 10.43 2.20
CA ALA A 207 -18.78 9.18 2.95
C ALA A 207 -20.14 9.15 3.69
N ASN A 208 -20.72 10.33 3.94
CA ASN A 208 -22.04 10.50 4.57
C ASN A 208 -23.19 10.68 3.56
N ALA A 209 -22.95 10.45 2.26
CA ALA A 209 -24.01 10.58 1.26
C ALA A 209 -25.14 9.56 1.52
N PRO A 210 -26.43 9.97 1.36
CA PRO A 210 -27.54 9.04 1.51
C PRO A 210 -27.42 7.83 0.58
N GLY A 211 -27.77 6.64 1.08
CA GLY A 211 -27.71 5.38 0.33
C GLY A 211 -26.40 4.61 0.54
N ILE A 212 -25.45 5.12 1.32
CA ILE A 212 -24.24 4.40 1.70
C ILE A 212 -24.49 3.61 2.98
N THR A 213 -24.06 2.33 2.98
CA THR A 213 -24.05 1.48 4.17
C THR A 213 -22.72 0.77 4.28
N VAL A 214 -21.99 0.98 5.37
CA VAL A 214 -20.86 0.12 5.76
C VAL A 214 -21.46 -1.14 6.38
N VAL A 215 -21.35 -2.27 5.65
CA VAL A 215 -22.05 -3.53 5.99
C VAL A 215 -21.33 -4.27 7.11
N ARG A 216 -20.04 -4.44 6.99
CA ARG A 216 -19.19 -5.13 7.97
C ARG A 216 -17.71 -4.86 7.72
N ALA A 217 -16.90 -5.13 8.72
CA ALA A 217 -15.46 -5.26 8.58
C ALA A 217 -15.08 -6.66 8.08
N LEU A 218 -14.03 -6.73 7.29
CA LEU A 218 -13.38 -7.94 6.82
C LEU A 218 -12.10 -8.16 7.61
N SER A 219 -11.84 -9.36 8.06
CA SER A 219 -10.62 -9.70 8.79
C SER A 219 -9.63 -10.47 7.92
N VAL A 220 -8.34 -10.27 8.20
CA VAL A 220 -7.23 -11.02 7.62
C VAL A 220 -6.72 -11.99 8.67
N PHE A 221 -6.95 -13.29 8.50
CA PHE A 221 -6.59 -14.31 9.49
C PHE A 221 -7.09 -14.00 10.92
N GLY A 222 -8.24 -13.33 11.05
CA GLY A 222 -8.80 -12.92 12.33
C GLY A 222 -8.44 -11.50 12.78
N TYR A 223 -7.45 -10.84 12.16
CA TYR A 223 -7.13 -9.44 12.42
C TYR A 223 -8.07 -8.53 11.63
N ASP A 224 -8.76 -7.61 12.32
CA ASP A 224 -9.71 -6.65 11.72
C ASP A 224 -9.08 -5.30 11.37
N ASP A 225 -7.81 -5.10 11.76
CA ASP A 225 -7.02 -3.90 11.50
C ASP A 225 -7.64 -2.59 12.04
N ALA A 226 -8.42 -2.69 13.12
CA ALA A 226 -8.96 -1.51 13.77
C ALA A 226 -7.83 -0.56 14.25
N PRO A 227 -8.03 0.77 14.16
CA PRO A 227 -9.25 1.47 13.73
C PRO A 227 -9.37 1.69 12.22
N HIS A 228 -8.38 1.30 11.43
CA HIS A 228 -8.35 1.48 9.98
C HIS A 228 -9.33 0.55 9.25
N GLY A 229 -9.14 -0.76 9.38
CA GLY A 229 -10.00 -1.82 8.87
C GLY A 229 -10.18 -1.88 7.36
N HIS A 230 -10.83 -2.96 6.93
CA HIS A 230 -11.21 -3.20 5.53
C HIS A 230 -12.70 -3.46 5.48
N MET A 231 -13.46 -2.63 4.79
CA MET A 231 -14.91 -2.66 4.87
C MET A 231 -15.56 -3.23 3.62
N GLU A 232 -16.72 -3.83 3.83
CA GLU A 232 -17.71 -4.07 2.80
C GLU A 232 -18.70 -2.91 2.82
N VAL A 233 -18.92 -2.27 1.64
CA VAL A 233 -19.73 -1.07 1.48
C VAL A 233 -20.79 -1.32 0.42
N LEU A 234 -22.05 -1.06 0.77
CA LEU A 234 -23.19 -1.06 -0.16
C LEU A 234 -23.52 0.38 -0.57
N LEU A 235 -23.66 0.58 -1.86
CA LEU A 235 -24.09 1.83 -2.49
C LEU A 235 -25.46 1.59 -3.13
N LYS A 236 -26.52 2.26 -2.65
CA LYS A 236 -27.88 2.11 -3.14
C LYS A 236 -28.48 3.46 -3.47
N ASN A 237 -28.62 3.75 -4.77
CA ASN A 237 -29.12 5.02 -5.27
C ASN A 237 -28.37 6.24 -4.71
N VAL A 238 -27.05 6.11 -4.54
CA VAL A 238 -26.21 7.21 -4.03
C VAL A 238 -26.11 8.28 -5.11
N ARG A 239 -26.55 9.50 -4.80
CA ARG A 239 -26.57 10.64 -5.72
C ARG A 239 -25.46 11.62 -5.41
N VAL A 240 -24.72 12.00 -6.43
CA VAL A 240 -23.64 12.99 -6.32
C VAL A 240 -23.64 13.91 -7.54
N PRO A 241 -23.23 15.19 -7.39
CA PRO A 241 -23.13 16.12 -8.51
C PRO A 241 -22.24 15.59 -9.66
N ALA A 242 -22.60 15.85 -10.90
CA ALA A 242 -21.78 15.45 -12.05
C ALA A 242 -20.36 16.04 -12.02
N ALA A 243 -20.17 17.18 -11.36
CA ALA A 243 -18.88 17.80 -11.16
C ALA A 243 -17.92 17.00 -10.27
N ASN A 244 -18.41 15.95 -9.58
CA ASN A 244 -17.59 15.04 -8.77
C ASN A 244 -16.88 13.97 -9.61
N LEU A 245 -17.14 13.89 -10.92
CA LEU A 245 -16.47 12.96 -11.82
C LEU A 245 -15.02 13.38 -12.03
N LEU A 246 -14.11 12.44 -11.89
CA LEU A 246 -12.68 12.68 -12.12
C LEU A 246 -12.35 12.54 -13.60
N LEU A 247 -11.68 13.50 -14.19
CA LEU A 247 -11.10 13.51 -15.53
C LEU A 247 -12.13 13.35 -16.68
N GLY A 248 -13.30 12.76 -16.45
CA GLY A 248 -14.35 12.51 -17.44
C GLY A 248 -14.83 11.06 -17.48
N GLU A 249 -15.93 10.81 -18.18
CA GLU A 249 -16.46 9.45 -18.40
C GLU A 249 -15.48 8.59 -19.19
N GLY A 250 -15.42 7.30 -18.86
CA GLY A 250 -14.57 6.33 -19.55
C GLY A 250 -13.07 6.40 -19.15
N ARG A 251 -12.67 7.31 -18.24
CA ARG A 251 -11.27 7.51 -17.85
C ARG A 251 -10.87 6.79 -16.56
N GLY A 252 -11.77 5.96 -16.01
CA GLY A 252 -11.55 5.26 -14.73
C GLY A 252 -10.37 4.31 -14.77
N PHE A 253 -10.17 3.58 -15.86
CA PHE A 253 -9.03 2.68 -16.01
C PHE A 253 -7.68 3.43 -16.05
N GLU A 254 -7.62 4.55 -16.75
CA GLU A 254 -6.44 5.42 -16.79
C GLU A 254 -6.07 5.95 -15.41
N ILE A 255 -7.07 6.44 -14.66
CA ILE A 255 -6.88 6.92 -13.29
C ILE A 255 -6.40 5.77 -12.38
N ALA A 256 -7.00 4.58 -12.50
CA ALA A 256 -6.58 3.42 -11.73
C ALA A 256 -5.10 3.08 -11.95
N GLN A 257 -4.63 3.07 -13.19
CA GLN A 257 -3.22 2.81 -13.50
C GLN A 257 -2.30 3.91 -12.95
N GLY A 258 -2.72 5.18 -13.03
CA GLY A 258 -1.97 6.31 -12.48
C GLY A 258 -1.85 6.28 -10.95
N ARG A 259 -2.90 5.81 -10.25
CA ARG A 259 -2.93 5.64 -8.80
C ARG A 259 -2.16 4.43 -8.31
N LEU A 260 -2.37 3.28 -8.95
CA LEU A 260 -1.81 2.00 -8.50
C LEU A 260 -0.29 1.89 -8.76
N GLY A 261 0.25 2.61 -9.73
CA GLY A 261 1.68 2.60 -10.03
C GLY A 261 2.54 3.02 -8.83
N PRO A 262 2.42 4.27 -8.35
CA PRO A 262 3.13 4.74 -7.16
C PRO A 262 2.74 3.93 -5.91
N GLY A 263 1.46 3.61 -5.72
CA GLY A 263 0.97 2.83 -4.59
C GLY A 263 1.68 1.48 -4.45
N ARG A 264 1.92 0.77 -5.55
CA ARG A 264 2.67 -0.51 -5.57
C ARG A 264 4.11 -0.33 -5.09
N ILE A 265 4.77 0.75 -5.53
CA ILE A 265 6.14 1.06 -5.10
C ILE A 265 6.16 1.34 -3.59
N HIS A 266 5.25 2.19 -3.09
CA HIS A 266 5.15 2.52 -1.67
C HIS A 266 4.86 1.27 -0.80
N HIS A 267 4.02 0.35 -1.26
CA HIS A 267 3.81 -0.93 -0.58
C HIS A 267 5.09 -1.74 -0.48
N CYS A 268 5.86 -1.86 -1.58
CA CYS A 268 7.11 -2.61 -1.58
C CYS A 268 8.18 -1.96 -0.67
N MET A 269 8.25 -0.63 -0.64
CA MET A 269 9.14 0.10 0.27
C MET A 269 8.83 -0.22 1.74
N ARG A 270 7.55 -0.11 2.16
CA ARG A 270 7.14 -0.47 3.53
C ARG A 270 7.40 -1.94 3.85
N THR A 271 7.16 -2.82 2.90
CA THR A 271 7.39 -4.27 3.02
C THR A 271 8.85 -4.59 3.35
N ILE A 272 9.80 -3.88 2.75
CA ILE A 272 11.23 -4.03 3.08
C ILE A 272 11.48 -3.67 4.56
N GLY A 273 10.88 -2.59 5.05
CA GLY A 273 10.97 -2.20 6.46
C GLY A 273 10.40 -3.25 7.42
N VAL A 274 9.28 -3.87 7.06
CA VAL A 274 8.71 -4.99 7.85
C VAL A 274 9.68 -6.18 7.88
N ALA A 275 10.28 -6.54 6.75
CA ALA A 275 11.26 -7.63 6.66
C ALA A 275 12.52 -7.35 7.48
N GLU A 276 13.03 -6.10 7.46
CA GLU A 276 14.13 -5.66 8.31
C GLU A 276 13.79 -5.82 9.81
N ARG A 277 12.59 -5.42 10.21
CA ARG A 277 12.14 -5.57 11.60
C ARG A 277 12.02 -7.05 11.99
N ALA A 278 11.51 -7.89 11.12
CA ALA A 278 11.39 -9.33 11.35
C ALA A 278 12.77 -10.00 11.50
N LEU A 279 13.73 -9.64 10.63
CA LEU A 279 15.11 -10.13 10.71
C LEU A 279 15.78 -9.68 12.03
N GLU A 280 15.60 -8.42 12.41
CA GLU A 280 16.13 -7.89 13.69
C GLU A 280 15.58 -8.68 14.88
N LEU A 281 14.26 -8.88 14.95
CA LEU A 281 13.61 -9.66 16.00
C LEU A 281 14.08 -11.12 16.01
N MET A 282 14.22 -11.74 14.85
CA MET A 282 14.76 -13.09 14.70
C MET A 282 16.18 -13.18 15.28
N CYS A 283 17.09 -12.28 14.92
CA CYS A 283 18.45 -12.27 15.42
C CYS A 283 18.52 -12.06 16.94
N LYS A 284 17.74 -11.10 17.48
CA LYS A 284 17.65 -10.85 18.92
C LYS A 284 17.17 -12.09 19.69
N ARG A 285 16.13 -12.76 19.15
CA ARG A 285 15.57 -13.98 19.73
C ARG A 285 16.59 -15.10 19.77
N LEU A 286 17.23 -15.39 18.65
CA LEU A 286 18.19 -16.49 18.51
C LEU A 286 19.41 -16.31 19.40
N ASN A 287 19.91 -15.07 19.56
CA ASN A 287 21.04 -14.75 20.46
C ASN A 287 20.66 -14.85 21.94
N SER A 288 19.41 -14.60 22.31
CA SER A 288 18.94 -14.60 23.70
C SER A 288 18.50 -15.96 24.22
N ARG A 289 18.39 -16.97 23.35
CA ARG A 289 17.87 -18.30 23.72
C ARG A 289 18.94 -19.37 23.69
N VAL A 290 18.98 -20.16 24.75
CA VAL A 290 19.84 -21.34 24.88
C VAL A 290 19.00 -22.60 24.76
N ALA A 291 19.39 -23.51 23.89
CA ALA A 291 18.80 -24.84 23.73
C ALA A 291 19.92 -25.85 23.51
N PHE A 292 19.79 -27.01 24.11
CA PHE A 292 20.84 -28.07 24.03
C PHE A 292 22.24 -27.57 24.42
N GLY A 293 22.31 -26.74 25.48
CA GLY A 293 23.56 -26.23 26.09
C GLY A 293 24.27 -25.11 25.33
N ARG A 294 23.69 -24.55 24.25
CA ARG A 294 24.27 -23.43 23.49
C ARG A 294 23.23 -22.47 22.95
N GLU A 295 23.64 -21.26 22.58
CA GLU A 295 22.75 -20.28 21.97
C GLU A 295 22.17 -20.84 20.66
N VAL A 296 20.87 -20.61 20.44
CA VAL A 296 20.19 -21.12 19.24
C VAL A 296 20.77 -20.50 17.96
N ALA A 297 21.32 -19.29 18.03
CA ALA A 297 22.03 -18.63 16.95
C ALA A 297 23.23 -19.40 16.40
N ARG A 298 23.79 -20.35 17.17
CA ARG A 298 24.90 -21.19 16.75
C ARG A 298 24.50 -22.40 15.91
N GLN A 299 23.21 -22.62 15.69
CA GLN A 299 22.73 -23.68 14.80
C GLN A 299 22.88 -23.23 13.34
N THR A 300 23.50 -24.04 12.50
CA THR A 300 23.83 -23.72 11.09
C THR A 300 22.60 -23.32 10.30
N VAL A 301 21.47 -23.98 10.50
CA VAL A 301 20.20 -23.66 9.80
C VAL A 301 19.75 -22.21 10.07
N TRP A 302 20.01 -21.65 11.24
CA TRP A 302 19.66 -20.26 11.53
C TRP A 302 20.65 -19.28 10.91
N GLN A 303 21.92 -19.63 10.86
CA GLN A 303 22.93 -18.82 10.19
C GLN A 303 22.65 -18.73 8.68
N GLU A 304 22.28 -19.83 8.06
CA GLU A 304 21.82 -19.85 6.66
C GLU A 304 20.61 -18.94 6.44
N ARG A 305 19.54 -19.10 7.23
CA ARG A 305 18.32 -18.28 7.11
C ARG A 305 18.57 -16.79 7.35
N ILE A 306 19.46 -16.43 8.28
CA ILE A 306 19.85 -15.03 8.51
C ILE A 306 20.59 -14.47 7.29
N ALA A 307 21.55 -15.23 6.74
CA ALA A 307 22.31 -14.81 5.57
C ALA A 307 21.40 -14.66 4.33
N GLU A 308 20.55 -15.64 4.07
CA GLU A 308 19.56 -15.59 2.99
C GLU A 308 18.59 -14.43 3.16
N SER A 309 18.09 -14.18 4.39
CA SER A 309 17.22 -13.04 4.67
C SER A 309 17.90 -11.72 4.29
N ARG A 310 19.15 -11.53 4.67
CA ARG A 310 19.90 -10.33 4.29
C ARG A 310 20.05 -10.20 2.78
N CYS A 311 20.42 -11.27 2.08
CA CYS A 311 20.53 -11.26 0.62
C CYS A 311 19.18 -10.91 -0.06
N MET A 312 18.10 -11.54 0.37
CA MET A 312 16.77 -11.29 -0.18
C MET A 312 16.29 -9.85 0.06
N ILE A 313 16.54 -9.29 1.25
CA ILE A 313 16.20 -7.90 1.56
C ILE A 313 16.95 -6.94 0.63
N GLU A 314 18.27 -7.12 0.46
CA GLU A 314 19.07 -6.26 -0.41
C GLU A 314 18.65 -6.36 -1.87
N GLN A 315 18.36 -7.57 -2.37
CA GLN A 315 17.84 -7.77 -3.72
C GLN A 315 16.51 -7.05 -3.93
N ALA A 316 15.56 -7.19 -2.98
CA ALA A 316 14.27 -6.52 -3.05
C ALA A 316 14.40 -5.00 -2.96
N ARG A 317 15.28 -4.50 -2.09
CA ARG A 317 15.55 -3.06 -1.94
C ARG A 317 16.12 -2.46 -3.22
N LEU A 318 17.17 -3.05 -3.78
CA LEU A 318 17.79 -2.55 -5.00
C LEU A 318 16.80 -2.57 -6.19
N LEU A 319 15.99 -3.62 -6.31
CA LEU A 319 14.96 -3.69 -7.34
C LEU A 319 13.87 -2.63 -7.13
N THR A 320 13.47 -2.37 -5.87
CA THR A 320 12.49 -1.34 -5.54
C THR A 320 13.03 0.06 -5.80
N LEU A 321 14.29 0.34 -5.48
CA LEU A 321 14.95 1.60 -5.82
C LEU A 321 15.06 1.78 -7.34
N LYS A 322 15.33 0.72 -8.10
CA LYS A 322 15.30 0.78 -9.56
C LYS A 322 13.90 1.12 -10.08
N ALA A 323 12.85 0.51 -9.53
CA ALA A 323 11.47 0.80 -9.94
C ALA A 323 11.09 2.25 -9.61
N ALA A 324 11.49 2.77 -8.44
CA ALA A 324 11.29 4.16 -8.05
C ALA A 324 12.02 5.13 -9.00
N TYR A 325 13.29 4.87 -9.31
CA TYR A 325 14.06 5.64 -10.29
C TYR A 325 13.40 5.65 -11.67
N MET A 326 12.97 4.50 -12.16
CA MET A 326 12.29 4.38 -13.45
C MET A 326 10.95 5.15 -13.45
N MET A 327 10.20 5.08 -12.35
CA MET A 327 8.97 5.86 -12.21
C MET A 327 9.25 7.37 -12.30
N ASP A 328 10.30 7.86 -11.65
CA ASP A 328 10.66 9.27 -11.61
C ASP A 328 11.20 9.79 -12.96
N THR A 329 11.89 8.93 -13.73
CA THR A 329 12.60 9.35 -14.96
C THR A 329 11.80 9.11 -16.24
N VAL A 330 11.09 7.99 -16.35
CA VAL A 330 10.38 7.60 -17.58
C VAL A 330 8.87 7.38 -17.37
N GLY A 331 8.40 7.45 -16.14
CA GLY A 331 6.99 7.36 -15.76
C GLY A 331 6.41 5.95 -15.75
N ASN A 332 5.19 5.87 -15.25
CA ASN A 332 4.49 4.61 -14.94
C ASN A 332 4.32 3.67 -16.15
N LYS A 333 4.03 4.20 -17.33
CA LYS A 333 3.80 3.38 -18.55
C LYS A 333 5.02 2.60 -18.98
N VAL A 334 6.22 3.21 -18.84
CA VAL A 334 7.50 2.60 -19.22
C VAL A 334 8.02 1.71 -18.10
N ALA A 335 7.91 2.14 -16.84
CA ALA A 335 8.37 1.40 -15.65
C ALA A 335 7.53 0.18 -15.27
N LYS A 336 6.54 -0.21 -16.10
CA LYS A 336 5.58 -1.30 -15.77
C LYS A 336 6.22 -2.65 -15.48
N ALA A 337 7.37 -2.96 -16.11
CA ALA A 337 8.10 -4.20 -15.87
C ALA A 337 8.74 -4.19 -14.46
N GLU A 338 9.42 -3.13 -14.08
CA GLU A 338 10.03 -2.95 -12.77
C GLU A 338 8.98 -2.97 -11.67
N ILE A 339 7.86 -2.30 -11.87
CA ILE A 339 6.73 -2.29 -10.92
C ILE A 339 6.12 -3.70 -10.76
N ALA A 340 5.99 -4.46 -11.84
CA ALA A 340 5.54 -5.85 -11.75
C ALA A 340 6.53 -6.72 -10.99
N MET A 341 7.85 -6.61 -11.27
CA MET A 341 8.89 -7.37 -10.60
C MET A 341 8.90 -7.14 -9.09
N ILE A 342 8.85 -5.89 -8.61
CA ILE A 342 8.88 -5.61 -7.17
C ILE A 342 7.64 -6.14 -6.46
N LYS A 343 6.47 -6.11 -7.09
CA LYS A 343 5.22 -6.64 -6.54
C LYS A 343 5.23 -8.16 -6.41
N ILE A 344 6.05 -8.87 -7.20
CA ILE A 344 6.29 -10.30 -7.05
C ILE A 344 7.31 -10.54 -5.94
N VAL A 345 8.46 -9.86 -6.00
CA VAL A 345 9.64 -10.16 -5.17
C VAL A 345 9.45 -9.70 -3.71
N ALA A 346 9.08 -8.44 -3.47
CA ALA A 346 9.09 -7.87 -2.13
C ALA A 346 8.09 -8.53 -1.16
N PRO A 347 6.80 -8.76 -1.53
CA PRO A 347 5.87 -9.42 -0.61
C PRO A 347 6.21 -10.89 -0.33
N GLN A 348 6.75 -11.62 -1.32
CA GLN A 348 7.18 -13.00 -1.13
C GLN A 348 8.38 -13.07 -0.18
N MET A 349 9.39 -12.24 -0.38
CA MET A 349 10.55 -12.10 0.49
C MET A 349 10.13 -11.81 1.93
N ALA A 350 9.24 -10.84 2.14
CA ALA A 350 8.80 -10.49 3.48
C ALA A 350 8.03 -11.63 4.16
N CYS A 351 7.12 -12.30 3.46
CA CYS A 351 6.41 -13.47 4.00
C CYS A 351 7.39 -14.56 4.43
N GLN A 352 8.42 -14.84 3.64
CA GLN A 352 9.42 -15.87 3.96
C GLN A 352 10.25 -15.50 5.20
N ILE A 353 10.72 -14.26 5.29
CA ILE A 353 11.53 -13.80 6.43
C ILE A 353 10.71 -13.76 7.71
N ILE A 354 9.46 -13.30 7.64
CA ILE A 354 8.56 -13.28 8.79
C ILE A 354 8.25 -14.70 9.26
N ASP A 355 8.02 -15.66 8.34
CA ASP A 355 7.82 -17.06 8.66
C ASP A 355 9.03 -17.65 9.42
N TRP A 356 10.23 -17.40 8.97
CA TRP A 356 11.45 -17.81 9.68
C TRP A 356 11.58 -17.11 11.05
N ALA A 357 11.20 -15.84 11.14
CA ALA A 357 11.18 -15.13 12.42
C ALA A 357 10.14 -15.72 13.39
N ILE A 358 8.94 -16.06 12.92
CA ILE A 358 7.92 -16.78 13.71
C ILE A 358 8.51 -18.11 14.21
N GLN A 359 9.12 -18.90 13.34
CA GLN A 359 9.73 -20.17 13.70
C GLN A 359 10.82 -20.01 14.76
N ALA A 360 11.65 -18.96 14.65
CA ALA A 360 12.70 -18.64 15.64
C ALA A 360 12.13 -18.28 17.03
N HIS A 361 10.91 -17.73 17.07
CA HIS A 361 10.21 -17.39 18.31
C HIS A 361 9.44 -18.56 18.93
N GLY A 362 9.23 -19.66 18.16
CA GLY A 362 8.41 -20.80 18.60
C GLY A 362 6.96 -20.37 18.86
N GLY A 363 6.34 -20.88 19.92
CA GLY A 363 4.96 -20.53 20.29
C GLY A 363 4.73 -19.03 20.46
N GLY A 364 5.72 -18.26 20.91
CA GLY A 364 5.65 -16.79 20.98
C GLY A 364 5.46 -16.12 19.61
N GLY A 365 6.04 -16.70 18.56
CA GLY A 365 5.96 -16.14 17.20
C GLY A 365 4.55 -16.12 16.59
N VAL A 366 3.68 -17.04 17.04
CA VAL A 366 2.27 -17.11 16.61
C VAL A 366 1.30 -16.44 17.59
N SER A 367 1.81 -15.93 18.72
CA SER A 367 1.01 -15.24 19.74
C SER A 367 1.01 -13.73 19.52
N GLN A 368 0.19 -13.03 20.29
CA GLN A 368 0.14 -11.57 20.33
C GLN A 368 1.32 -10.93 21.08
N ASP A 369 2.18 -11.71 21.73
CA ASP A 369 3.33 -11.21 22.49
C ASP A 369 4.44 -10.61 21.61
N PHE A 370 4.41 -10.98 20.32
CA PHE A 370 5.33 -10.48 19.30
C PHE A 370 4.53 -10.02 18.07
N PRO A 371 5.01 -9.02 17.34
CA PRO A 371 4.26 -8.45 16.20
C PRO A 371 4.30 -9.34 14.94
N LEU A 372 4.89 -10.54 15.01
CA LEU A 372 5.23 -11.35 13.84
C LEU A 372 4.02 -11.96 13.15
N ALA A 373 3.07 -12.54 13.92
CA ALA A 373 1.86 -13.13 13.34
C ALA A 373 1.00 -12.06 12.64
N TYR A 374 0.85 -10.89 13.26
CA TYR A 374 0.19 -9.74 12.67
C TYR A 374 0.92 -9.24 11.42
N ALA A 375 2.25 -9.09 11.49
CA ALA A 375 3.06 -8.70 10.34
C ALA A 375 2.92 -9.70 9.17
N TYR A 376 2.90 -11.01 9.45
CA TYR A 376 2.71 -12.03 8.43
C TYR A 376 1.35 -11.90 7.75
N ALA A 377 0.29 -11.74 8.52
CA ALA A 377 -1.07 -11.56 8.00
C ALA A 377 -1.12 -10.37 7.02
N HIS A 378 -0.58 -9.23 7.43
CA HIS A 378 -0.52 -8.02 6.59
C HIS A 378 0.31 -8.22 5.32
N GLN A 379 1.52 -8.78 5.43
CA GLN A 379 2.38 -8.97 4.25
C GLN A 379 1.80 -10.01 3.30
N ARG A 380 1.05 -11.00 3.82
CA ARG A 380 0.35 -11.98 2.98
C ARG A 380 -0.72 -11.33 2.11
N THR A 381 -1.39 -10.27 2.59
CA THR A 381 -2.38 -9.54 1.79
C THR A 381 -1.76 -8.82 0.59
N LEU A 382 -0.51 -8.36 0.70
CA LEU A 382 0.17 -7.65 -0.40
C LEU A 382 0.50 -8.54 -1.61
N ARG A 383 0.41 -9.85 -1.45
CA ARG A 383 0.45 -10.80 -2.57
C ARG A 383 -0.87 -10.85 -3.36
N LEU A 384 -1.91 -10.17 -2.88
CA LEU A 384 -3.26 -10.09 -3.46
C LEU A 384 -3.62 -8.65 -3.83
N ALA A 385 -3.39 -7.70 -2.92
CA ALA A 385 -3.74 -6.30 -3.09
C ALA A 385 -2.96 -5.62 -4.24
N ASP A 386 -3.57 -4.65 -4.91
CA ASP A 386 -3.01 -3.92 -6.05
C ASP A 386 -2.58 -4.82 -7.22
N GLY A 387 -3.26 -5.95 -7.36
CA GLY A 387 -2.98 -7.02 -8.30
C GLY A 387 -2.27 -8.21 -7.64
N PRO A 388 -2.84 -9.43 -7.76
CA PRO A 388 -2.21 -10.64 -7.25
C PRO A 388 -0.92 -10.98 -7.99
N ASP A 389 -0.08 -11.82 -7.35
CA ASP A 389 1.21 -12.29 -7.89
C ASP A 389 1.07 -12.77 -9.35
N GLU A 390 -0.02 -13.49 -9.67
CA GLU A 390 -0.27 -14.08 -10.98
C GLU A 390 -0.50 -13.01 -12.07
N VAL A 391 -1.18 -11.92 -11.74
CA VAL A 391 -1.39 -10.80 -12.67
C VAL A 391 -0.05 -10.14 -13.02
N HIS A 392 0.81 -9.93 -12.02
CA HIS A 392 2.14 -9.35 -12.24
C HIS A 392 3.05 -10.28 -13.02
N ARG A 393 3.07 -11.59 -12.67
CA ARG A 393 3.83 -12.61 -13.41
C ARG A 393 3.39 -12.71 -14.86
N ASN A 394 2.07 -12.77 -15.12
CA ASN A 394 1.53 -12.83 -16.47
C ASN A 394 1.86 -11.56 -17.27
N SER A 395 1.76 -10.39 -16.65
CA SER A 395 2.14 -9.13 -17.29
C SER A 395 3.63 -9.10 -17.65
N LEU A 396 4.50 -9.51 -16.73
CA LEU A 396 5.95 -9.54 -16.95
C LEU A 396 6.32 -10.54 -18.04
N ALA A 397 5.74 -11.76 -18.01
CA ALA A 397 5.98 -12.77 -19.02
C ALA A 397 5.60 -12.29 -20.43
N LYS A 398 4.44 -11.61 -20.57
CA LYS A 398 4.03 -11.04 -21.87
C LYS A 398 5.02 -9.98 -22.37
N LEU A 399 5.56 -9.15 -21.48
CA LEU A 399 6.57 -8.16 -21.84
C LEU A 399 7.86 -8.81 -22.29
N GLU A 400 8.28 -9.89 -21.65
CA GLU A 400 9.51 -10.61 -22.01
C GLU A 400 9.34 -11.33 -23.35
N LEU A 401 8.25 -12.09 -23.52
CA LEU A 401 7.95 -12.78 -24.78
C LEU A 401 7.87 -11.83 -25.98
N ALA A 402 7.32 -10.62 -25.78
CA ALA A 402 7.20 -9.62 -26.84
C ALA A 402 8.57 -9.14 -27.37
N LYS A 403 9.65 -9.26 -26.61
CA LYS A 403 11.02 -8.92 -27.07
C LYS A 403 11.60 -9.93 -28.06
N HIS A 404 11.03 -11.16 -28.09
CA HIS A 404 11.54 -12.31 -28.82
C HIS A 404 10.54 -12.82 -29.86
N LEU A 405 9.62 -11.95 -30.31
CA LEU A 405 8.74 -12.28 -31.44
C LEU A 405 9.57 -12.39 -32.70
N LEU A 406 9.44 -13.52 -33.39
CA LEU A 406 10.06 -13.71 -34.71
C LEU A 406 9.39 -12.76 -35.73
N MET A 407 10.17 -12.12 -36.58
CA MET A 407 9.64 -11.37 -37.70
C MET A 407 9.02 -12.30 -38.72
N PRO A 408 8.00 -11.89 -39.50
CA PRO A 408 7.44 -12.72 -40.56
C PRO A 408 8.53 -13.21 -41.51
N GLY A 409 8.73 -14.53 -41.59
CA GLY A 409 9.76 -15.18 -42.40
C GLY A 409 11.06 -15.54 -41.68
N GLU A 410 11.24 -15.10 -40.41
CA GLU A 410 12.34 -15.61 -39.58
C GLU A 410 12.01 -17.00 -39.03
N VAL A 411 12.96 -17.89 -39.12
CA VAL A 411 12.92 -19.25 -38.54
C VAL A 411 13.93 -19.33 -37.41
N GLU A 412 13.53 -19.86 -36.25
CA GLU A 412 14.47 -20.15 -35.19
C GLU A 412 15.56 -21.06 -35.69
N MET A 413 16.80 -20.57 -35.73
CA MET A 413 17.96 -21.37 -36.15
C MET A 413 18.39 -22.25 -34.99
N PRO A 414 18.40 -23.58 -35.18
CA PRO A 414 18.93 -24.48 -34.15
C PRO A 414 20.41 -24.18 -33.91
N VAL A 415 20.78 -24.09 -32.62
CA VAL A 415 22.19 -23.98 -32.24
C VAL A 415 22.88 -25.28 -32.67
N THR A 416 23.57 -25.26 -33.81
CA THR A 416 24.42 -26.39 -34.21
C THR A 416 25.60 -26.44 -33.24
N ARG A 417 25.63 -27.48 -32.36
CA ARG A 417 26.87 -27.80 -31.66
C ARG A 417 27.88 -28.17 -32.73
N GLY A 418 28.91 -27.33 -32.88
CA GLY A 418 30.04 -27.68 -33.74
C GLY A 418 30.55 -29.08 -33.35
N SER A 419 30.63 -29.93 -34.32
CA SER A 419 31.24 -31.28 -34.23
C SER A 419 32.69 -31.16 -33.87
#